data_2e22586b1daa9efb9b84df20acdd1eaf
#
_entry.id   2e22586b1daa9efb9b84df20acdd1eaf
#
_cell.length_a   1.000
_cell.length_b   1.000
_cell.length_c   1.000
_cell.angle_alpha   90.00
_cell.angle_beta   90.00
_cell.angle_gamma   90.00
#
_symmetry.space_group_name_H-M   'P 1'
#
loop_
_entity.id
_entity.type
_entity.pdbx_description
1 polymer ?
#
loop_
_entity_poly.entity_id
_entity_poly.type
_entity_poly.pdbx_seq_one_letter_code
_entity_poly.pdbx_strand_id
1 'polypeptide(L)'
;AMFVIISDTDDTFNFVVAIMYTQLFNLLCDKADDEHGGRLPYHVRLLLDEFSNIGQIPKFDKLIATIRSREISASIILQSQSQLKTIYKDAAETITGNCDTVLFLGGKESSTLKEISETLGKETIDLYNTSDTRGSNRSYGLNYQKTGKELMSRDELAVMDGEKCILQLRGVRPFLSNKYDITKHKRYKELADFNKNNAFDVEKYLAHRLVMSEDTEFEMYEVTVTQEDVSAIEAEESED
;
A
#
# COMPACT_ATOMS: atom_id res chain seq x y z
N ALA A 1 -13.44 0.35 -15.24
CA ALA A 1 -12.89 0.16 -13.89
C ALA A 1 -13.37 -1.19 -13.36
N MET A 2 -12.50 -1.88 -12.61
CA MET A 2 -12.83 -3.13 -11.89
C MET A 2 -12.79 -2.82 -10.40
N PHE A 3 -13.83 -3.21 -9.68
CA PHE A 3 -13.92 -3.08 -8.23
C PHE A 3 -13.89 -4.46 -7.60
N VAL A 4 -13.00 -4.68 -6.66
CA VAL A 4 -12.86 -5.92 -5.89
C VAL A 4 -13.24 -5.61 -4.46
N ILE A 5 -14.32 -6.19 -3.99
CA ILE A 5 -14.82 -5.99 -2.64
C ILE A 5 -14.49 -7.26 -1.85
N ILE A 6 -13.75 -7.11 -0.78
CA ILE A 6 -13.35 -8.19 0.13
C ILE A 6 -13.91 -7.90 1.52
N SER A 7 -14.15 -8.96 2.30
CA SER A 7 -14.52 -8.79 3.71
C SER A 7 -13.32 -8.25 4.50
N ASP A 8 -13.57 -7.37 5.43
CA ASP A 8 -12.58 -6.87 6.40
C ASP A 8 -12.53 -7.72 7.68
N THR A 9 -13.51 -8.60 7.88
CA THR A 9 -13.65 -9.45 9.07
C THR A 9 -13.42 -10.94 8.82
N ASP A 10 -13.49 -11.37 7.56
CA ASP A 10 -13.31 -12.77 7.17
C ASP A 10 -12.20 -12.88 6.11
N ASP A 11 -11.08 -13.47 6.49
CA ASP A 11 -9.89 -13.67 5.65
C ASP A 11 -9.83 -15.02 4.94
N THR A 12 -10.85 -15.86 5.10
CA THR A 12 -10.91 -17.23 4.57
C THR A 12 -10.64 -17.28 3.06
N PHE A 13 -11.11 -16.28 2.30
CA PHE A 13 -11.00 -16.24 0.85
C PHE A 13 -9.94 -15.25 0.33
N ASN A 14 -9.13 -14.66 1.20
CA ASN A 14 -8.11 -13.69 0.79
C ASN A 14 -7.09 -14.28 -0.19
N PHE A 15 -6.81 -15.59 -0.10
CA PHE A 15 -5.93 -16.28 -1.05
C PHE A 15 -6.46 -16.20 -2.50
N VAL A 16 -7.80 -16.24 -2.70
CA VAL A 16 -8.41 -16.11 -4.05
C VAL A 16 -8.10 -14.74 -4.62
N VAL A 17 -8.19 -13.70 -3.79
CA VAL A 17 -7.87 -12.32 -4.18
C VAL A 17 -6.38 -12.18 -4.52
N ALA A 18 -5.50 -12.79 -3.73
CA ALA A 18 -4.06 -12.80 -3.99
C ALA A 18 -3.72 -13.51 -5.32
N ILE A 19 -4.38 -14.64 -5.62
CA ILE A 19 -4.26 -15.34 -6.90
C ILE A 19 -4.75 -14.45 -8.05
N MET A 20 -5.92 -13.82 -7.89
CA MET A 20 -6.49 -12.92 -8.90
C MET A 20 -5.51 -11.76 -9.21
N TYR A 21 -4.94 -11.10 -8.20
CA TYR A 21 -3.95 -10.05 -8.43
C TYR A 21 -2.69 -10.57 -9.11
N THR A 22 -2.23 -11.77 -8.72
CA THR A 22 -1.07 -12.40 -9.36
C THR A 22 -1.32 -12.60 -10.87
N GLN A 23 -2.48 -13.16 -11.21
CA GLN A 23 -2.87 -13.37 -12.61
C GLN A 23 -3.07 -12.05 -13.35
N LEU A 24 -3.69 -11.05 -12.71
CA LEU A 24 -3.88 -9.72 -13.29
C LEU A 24 -2.55 -9.05 -13.64
N PHE A 25 -1.58 -9.07 -12.71
CA PHE A 25 -0.25 -8.49 -12.96
C PHE A 25 0.47 -9.22 -14.08
N ASN A 26 0.43 -10.55 -14.08
CA ASN A 26 1.05 -11.34 -15.15
C ASN A 26 0.40 -11.01 -16.51
N LEU A 27 -0.93 -11.04 -16.60
CA LEU A 27 -1.66 -10.69 -17.81
C LEU A 27 -1.33 -9.30 -18.32
N LEU A 28 -1.26 -8.29 -17.44
CA LEU A 28 -0.93 -6.92 -17.83
C LEU A 28 0.54 -6.81 -18.31
N CYS A 29 1.46 -7.52 -17.66
CA CYS A 29 2.86 -7.54 -18.08
C CYS A 29 3.03 -8.25 -19.43
N ASP A 30 2.43 -9.42 -19.60
CA ASP A 30 2.48 -10.20 -20.86
C ASP A 30 1.89 -9.40 -22.01
N LYS A 31 0.72 -8.76 -21.80
CA LYS A 31 0.13 -7.88 -22.81
C LYS A 31 1.01 -6.68 -23.16
N ALA A 32 1.66 -6.07 -22.16
CA ALA A 32 2.59 -4.99 -22.42
C ALA A 32 3.77 -5.46 -23.27
N ASP A 33 4.35 -6.60 -22.93
CA ASP A 33 5.57 -7.11 -23.55
C ASP A 33 5.30 -7.72 -24.95
N ASP A 34 4.25 -8.55 -25.07
CA ASP A 34 4.00 -9.33 -26.29
C ASP A 34 3.16 -8.56 -27.32
N GLU A 35 2.18 -7.77 -26.89
CA GLU A 35 1.25 -7.13 -27.81
C GLU A 35 1.58 -5.64 -28.07
N HIS A 36 2.27 -4.97 -27.10
CA HIS A 36 2.45 -3.51 -27.12
C HIS A 36 3.92 -3.05 -27.04
N GLY A 37 4.88 -3.95 -27.31
CA GLY A 37 6.30 -3.58 -27.37
C GLY A 37 6.89 -3.08 -26.04
N GLY A 38 6.41 -3.63 -24.93
CA GLY A 38 6.90 -3.37 -23.56
C GLY A 38 6.13 -2.31 -22.79
N ARG A 39 5.05 -1.70 -23.35
CA ARG A 39 4.31 -0.63 -22.69
C ARG A 39 2.84 -0.63 -23.07
N LEU A 40 1.95 -0.66 -22.08
CA LEU A 40 0.51 -0.61 -22.33
C LEU A 40 0.10 0.73 -22.96
N PRO A 41 -0.92 0.74 -23.87
CA PRO A 41 -1.41 1.95 -24.53
C PRO A 41 -2.17 2.88 -23.59
N TYR A 42 -2.67 2.34 -22.48
CA TYR A 42 -3.35 3.08 -21.42
C TYR A 42 -2.73 2.79 -20.07
N HIS A 43 -2.60 3.81 -19.25
CA HIS A 43 -2.11 3.65 -17.89
C HIS A 43 -3.09 2.85 -17.03
N VAL A 44 -2.61 1.78 -16.40
CA VAL A 44 -3.38 0.97 -15.45
C VAL A 44 -2.95 1.33 -14.04
N ARG A 45 -3.88 1.84 -13.25
CA ARG A 45 -3.64 2.17 -11.85
C ARG A 45 -4.39 1.22 -10.94
N LEU A 46 -3.67 0.58 -10.03
CA LEU A 46 -4.22 -0.25 -8.97
C LEU A 46 -4.27 0.58 -7.68
N LEU A 47 -5.45 0.65 -7.07
CA LEU A 47 -5.65 1.23 -5.75
C LEU A 47 -5.89 0.06 -4.78
N LEU A 48 -4.89 -0.25 -3.98
CA LEU A 48 -4.87 -1.39 -3.07
C LEU A 48 -5.13 -0.87 -1.65
N ASP A 49 -6.42 -0.64 -1.38
CA ASP A 49 -6.86 -0.21 -0.06
C ASP A 49 -6.81 -1.39 0.91
N GLU A 50 -6.44 -1.11 2.16
CA GLU A 50 -6.22 -2.13 3.18
C GLU A 50 -5.37 -3.31 2.68
N PHE A 51 -4.25 -2.99 2.04
CA PHE A 51 -3.38 -3.94 1.35
C PHE A 51 -3.01 -5.17 2.21
N SER A 52 -2.94 -5.00 3.52
CA SER A 52 -2.69 -6.09 4.45
C SER A 52 -3.77 -7.19 4.42
N ASN A 53 -5.01 -6.83 4.07
CA ASN A 53 -6.14 -7.76 4.06
C ASN A 53 -6.21 -8.61 2.78
N ILE A 54 -5.48 -8.20 1.73
CA ILE A 54 -5.41 -8.96 0.46
C ILE A 54 -4.62 -10.27 0.63
N GLY A 55 -3.80 -10.35 1.68
CA GLY A 55 -2.84 -11.42 1.86
C GLY A 55 -1.55 -11.20 1.06
N GLN A 56 -0.69 -12.19 1.04
CA GLN A 56 0.58 -12.09 0.34
C GLN A 56 0.41 -12.34 -1.17
N ILE A 57 0.66 -11.31 -1.99
CA ILE A 57 0.79 -11.47 -3.44
C ILE A 57 2.20 -12.00 -3.73
N PRO A 58 2.34 -13.21 -4.31
CA PRO A 58 3.65 -13.80 -4.59
C PRO A 58 4.53 -12.89 -5.45
N LYS A 59 5.81 -12.73 -5.08
CA LYS A 59 6.82 -11.94 -5.82
C LYS A 59 6.43 -10.47 -6.03
N PHE A 60 5.59 -9.90 -5.18
CA PHE A 60 5.13 -8.51 -5.31
C PHE A 60 6.27 -7.50 -5.23
N ASP A 61 7.32 -7.79 -4.46
CA ASP A 61 8.56 -7.02 -4.39
C ASP A 61 9.24 -6.86 -5.76
N LYS A 62 9.24 -7.92 -6.57
CA LYS A 62 9.78 -7.90 -7.94
C LYS A 62 8.82 -7.21 -8.91
N LEU A 63 7.52 -7.46 -8.75
CA LEU A 63 6.50 -6.84 -9.58
C LEU A 63 6.54 -5.31 -9.46
N ILE A 64 6.51 -4.76 -8.25
CA ILE A 64 6.49 -3.31 -8.04
C ILE A 64 7.72 -2.60 -8.61
N ALA A 65 8.87 -3.29 -8.69
CA ALA A 65 10.07 -2.76 -9.31
C ALA A 65 9.99 -2.65 -10.84
N THR A 66 9.15 -3.46 -11.49
CA THR A 66 9.13 -3.63 -12.96
C THR A 66 7.91 -3.05 -13.65
N ILE A 67 6.77 -2.91 -12.95
CA ILE A 67 5.50 -2.50 -13.55
C ILE A 67 5.51 -1.08 -14.10
N ARG A 68 6.36 -0.19 -13.57
CA ARG A 68 6.46 1.21 -13.98
C ARG A 68 6.74 1.37 -15.48
N SER A 69 7.67 0.60 -16.03
CA SER A 69 8.03 0.66 -17.45
C SER A 69 6.87 0.27 -18.36
N ARG A 70 5.91 -0.52 -17.87
CA ARG A 70 4.76 -1.05 -18.57
C ARG A 70 3.49 -0.20 -18.47
N GLU A 71 3.57 1.03 -17.98
CA GLU A 71 2.41 1.92 -17.72
C GLU A 71 1.46 1.35 -16.65
N ILE A 72 2.01 0.66 -15.67
CA ILE A 72 1.25 0.15 -14.54
C ILE A 72 1.75 0.82 -13.26
N SER A 73 0.83 1.29 -12.42
CA SER A 73 1.16 1.81 -11.09
C SER A 73 0.29 1.18 -10.01
N ALA A 74 0.85 1.07 -8.81
CA ALA A 74 0.15 0.62 -7.62
C ALA A 74 0.19 1.69 -6.53
N SER A 75 -0.95 1.95 -5.91
CA SER A 75 -1.06 2.74 -4.69
C SER A 75 -1.40 1.79 -3.56
N ILE A 76 -0.45 1.60 -2.65
CA ILE A 76 -0.57 0.71 -1.50
C ILE A 76 -1.02 1.54 -0.32
N ILE A 77 -2.15 1.22 0.28
CA ILE A 77 -2.70 1.91 1.44
C ILE A 77 -2.63 0.97 2.65
N LEU A 78 -2.03 1.46 3.71
CA LEU A 78 -1.76 0.71 4.93
C LEU A 78 -2.15 1.56 6.15
N GLN A 79 -2.56 0.91 7.21
CA GLN A 79 -2.77 1.57 8.51
C GLN A 79 -1.43 1.78 9.24
N SER A 80 -0.45 0.90 8.99
CA SER A 80 0.91 1.00 9.55
C SER A 80 1.93 0.22 8.71
N GLN A 81 3.20 0.61 8.81
CA GLN A 81 4.30 -0.10 8.16
C GLN A 81 4.52 -1.51 8.73
N SER A 82 4.16 -1.73 9.99
CA SER A 82 4.27 -3.04 10.62
C SER A 82 3.39 -4.09 9.95
N GLN A 83 2.24 -3.71 9.38
CA GLN A 83 1.38 -4.62 8.61
C GLN A 83 2.13 -5.17 7.39
N LEU A 84 2.83 -4.31 6.64
CA LEU A 84 3.61 -4.74 5.49
C LEU A 84 4.75 -5.68 5.91
N LYS A 85 5.47 -5.35 6.99
CA LYS A 85 6.56 -6.16 7.54
C LYS A 85 6.08 -7.54 8.02
N THR A 86 4.87 -7.63 8.56
CA THR A 86 4.28 -8.91 9.00
C THR A 86 4.07 -9.85 7.81
N ILE A 87 3.59 -9.35 6.68
CA ILE A 87 3.22 -10.15 5.51
C ILE A 87 4.45 -10.45 4.64
N TYR A 88 5.24 -9.42 4.35
CA TYR A 88 6.34 -9.50 3.38
C TYR A 88 7.72 -9.64 4.00
N LYS A 89 7.84 -9.57 5.35
CA LYS A 89 9.10 -9.72 6.08
C LYS A 89 10.19 -8.79 5.48
N ASP A 90 11.33 -9.37 5.10
CA ASP A 90 12.47 -8.61 4.55
C ASP A 90 12.14 -7.94 3.20
N ALA A 91 11.21 -8.50 2.43
CA ALA A 91 10.77 -7.89 1.17
C ALA A 91 9.97 -6.58 1.35
N ALA A 92 9.48 -6.28 2.56
CA ALA A 92 8.75 -5.05 2.85
C ALA A 92 9.58 -3.79 2.56
N GLU A 93 10.87 -3.80 2.89
CA GLU A 93 11.78 -2.67 2.60
C GLU A 93 11.97 -2.47 1.09
N THR A 94 12.03 -3.56 0.32
CA THR A 94 12.11 -3.49 -1.14
C THR A 94 10.83 -2.88 -1.72
N ILE A 95 9.66 -3.27 -1.21
CA ILE A 95 8.37 -2.74 -1.66
C ILE A 95 8.30 -1.23 -1.38
N THR A 96 8.58 -0.82 -0.15
CA THR A 96 8.56 0.61 0.24
C THR A 96 9.59 1.41 -0.56
N GLY A 97 10.80 0.87 -0.74
CA GLY A 97 11.89 1.52 -1.49
C GLY A 97 11.59 1.73 -2.98
N ASN A 98 10.68 0.93 -3.57
CA ASN A 98 10.21 1.10 -4.94
C ASN A 98 9.02 2.06 -5.07
N CYS A 99 8.46 2.55 -3.96
CA CYS A 99 7.44 3.59 -3.98
C CYS A 99 8.09 4.96 -4.08
N ASP A 100 7.91 5.65 -5.20
CA ASP A 100 8.45 7.00 -5.42
C ASP A 100 7.76 8.08 -4.57
N THR A 101 6.57 7.77 -4.08
CA THR A 101 5.73 8.67 -3.28
C THR A 101 5.31 7.98 -1.99
N VAL A 102 5.53 8.65 -0.86
CA VAL A 102 5.01 8.26 0.44
C VAL A 102 4.14 9.39 0.98
N LEU A 103 2.89 9.08 1.31
CA LEU A 103 1.94 10.02 1.90
C LEU A 103 1.59 9.54 3.31
N PHE A 104 2.06 10.27 4.32
CA PHE A 104 1.74 10.03 5.72
C PHE A 104 0.56 10.90 6.15
N LEU A 105 -0.53 10.26 6.53
CA LEU A 105 -1.78 10.91 6.94
C LEU A 105 -1.96 11.02 8.46
N GLY A 106 -0.93 10.69 9.21
CA GLY A 106 -0.98 10.61 10.67
C GLY A 106 -1.09 9.17 11.16
N GLY A 107 -0.82 8.97 12.42
CA GLY A 107 -0.86 7.66 13.08
C GLY A 107 -0.10 7.69 14.40
N LYS A 108 -0.22 6.60 15.17
CA LYS A 108 0.45 6.47 16.49
C LYS A 108 1.36 5.24 16.57
N GLU A 109 1.46 4.46 15.48
CA GLU A 109 2.26 3.24 15.48
C GLU A 109 3.75 3.59 15.48
N SER A 110 4.47 3.09 16.48
CA SER A 110 5.84 3.53 16.81
C SER A 110 6.86 3.28 15.69
N SER A 111 6.75 2.16 14.96
CA SER A 111 7.71 1.85 13.88
C SER A 111 7.48 2.76 12.67
N THR A 112 6.23 3.06 12.33
CA THR A 112 5.88 4.02 11.27
C THR A 112 6.38 5.42 11.62
N LEU A 113 6.12 5.90 12.84
CA LEU A 113 6.59 7.21 13.30
C LEU A 113 8.12 7.32 13.26
N LYS A 114 8.81 6.24 13.65
CA LYS A 114 10.27 6.18 13.58
C LYS A 114 10.76 6.30 12.14
N GLU A 115 10.19 5.53 11.23
CA GLU A 115 10.60 5.53 9.82
C GLU A 115 10.35 6.89 9.16
N ILE A 116 9.19 7.50 9.41
CA ILE A 116 8.88 8.85 8.91
C ILE A 116 9.85 9.89 9.48
N SER A 117 10.12 9.90 10.80
CA SER A 117 11.06 10.83 11.42
C SER A 117 12.48 10.70 10.84
N GLU A 118 12.96 9.46 10.66
CA GLU A 118 14.28 9.19 10.08
C GLU A 118 14.38 9.64 8.62
N THR A 119 13.34 9.42 7.82
CA THR A 119 13.32 9.84 6.39
C THR A 119 13.15 11.34 6.20
N LEU A 120 12.53 12.05 7.13
CA LEU A 120 12.49 13.51 7.16
C LEU A 120 13.88 14.11 7.38
N GLY A 121 14.75 13.41 8.10
CA GLY A 121 16.11 13.82 8.37
C GLY A 121 16.23 14.80 9.53
N LYS A 122 17.39 15.50 9.58
CA LYS A 122 17.75 16.39 10.69
C LYS A 122 18.10 17.78 10.17
N GLU A 123 17.77 18.79 10.94
CA GLU A 123 18.27 20.15 10.80
C GLU A 123 19.43 20.40 11.79
N THR A 124 20.32 21.29 11.43
CA THR A 124 21.39 21.73 12.33
C THR A 124 20.89 22.90 13.15
N ILE A 125 20.89 22.74 14.46
CA ILE A 125 20.58 23.82 15.40
C ILE A 125 21.83 24.27 16.14
N ASP A 126 21.88 25.55 16.46
CA ASP A 126 22.93 26.16 17.25
C ASP A 126 22.54 26.19 18.72
N LEU A 127 23.33 25.51 19.54
CA LEU A 127 23.14 25.51 21.00
C LEU A 127 24.15 26.43 21.63
N TYR A 128 23.68 27.37 22.46
CA TYR A 128 24.48 28.27 23.25
C TYR A 128 24.40 27.85 24.73
N ASN A 129 25.49 27.31 25.26
CA ASN A 129 25.61 27.04 26.68
C ASN A 129 26.38 28.14 27.35
N THR A 130 25.77 28.84 28.28
CA THR A 130 26.44 29.80 29.14
C THR A 130 26.83 29.12 30.45
N SER A 131 28.13 29.08 30.76
CA SER A 131 28.61 28.68 32.08
C SER A 131 28.94 29.92 32.90
N ASP A 132 28.23 30.11 34.00
CA ASP A 132 28.53 31.17 34.98
C ASP A 132 29.18 30.52 36.22
N THR A 133 30.48 30.69 36.39
CA THR A 133 31.19 30.18 37.56
C THR A 133 31.15 31.24 38.67
N ARG A 134 30.37 30.99 39.71
CA ARG A 134 30.28 31.84 40.91
C ARG A 134 31.40 31.50 41.87
N GLY A 135 32.60 32.03 41.63
CA GLY A 135 33.77 31.95 42.49
C GLY A 135 34.44 33.28 42.61
N SER A 136 35.54 33.34 43.39
CA SER A 136 36.37 34.53 43.58
C SER A 136 36.91 35.17 42.28
N ASN A 137 36.97 34.38 41.18
CA ASN A 137 37.17 34.83 39.81
C ASN A 137 35.95 34.50 38.97
N ARG A 138 35.14 35.48 38.62
CA ARG A 138 34.02 35.32 37.69
C ARG A 138 34.54 35.09 36.29
N SER A 139 34.21 33.93 35.71
CA SER A 139 34.51 33.63 34.30
C SER A 139 33.18 33.36 33.57
N TYR A 140 32.97 34.09 32.49
CA TYR A 140 31.89 33.84 31.54
C TYR A 140 32.43 33.02 30.38
N GLY A 141 31.98 31.79 30.25
CA GLY A 141 32.28 30.97 29.08
C GLY A 141 31.02 30.88 28.21
N LEU A 142 31.11 31.25 26.94
CA LEU A 142 30.10 30.98 25.90
C LEU A 142 30.59 29.79 25.13
N ASN A 143 29.89 28.63 25.27
CA ASN A 143 30.20 27.45 24.52
C ASN A 143 29.18 27.34 23.39
N TYR A 144 29.67 27.39 22.17
CA TYR A 144 28.91 27.28 20.94
C TYR A 144 29.02 25.86 20.43
N GLN A 145 27.87 25.15 20.32
CA GLN A 145 27.81 23.79 19.81
C GLN A 145 26.73 23.65 18.73
N LYS A 146 27.10 23.05 17.61
CA LYS A 146 26.14 22.65 16.58
C LYS A 146 25.70 21.22 16.84
N THR A 147 24.39 20.99 16.85
CA THR A 147 23.82 19.65 16.99
C THR A 147 22.73 19.41 15.95
N GLY A 148 22.52 18.15 15.57
CA GLY A 148 21.43 17.76 14.67
C GLY A 148 20.17 17.51 15.47
N LYS A 149 19.12 18.26 15.20
CA LYS A 149 17.77 18.02 15.71
C LYS A 149 16.94 17.35 14.60
N GLU A 150 16.16 16.34 14.92
CA GLU A 150 15.18 15.76 13.99
C GLU A 150 14.23 16.86 13.49
N LEU A 151 13.97 16.87 12.17
CA LEU A 151 13.08 17.88 11.57
C LEU A 151 11.68 17.82 12.18
N MET A 152 11.17 16.60 12.40
CA MET A 152 10.04 16.29 13.25
C MET A 152 10.35 15.02 14.02
N SER A 153 10.28 15.09 15.35
CA SER A 153 10.47 13.96 16.24
C SER A 153 9.25 13.04 16.21
N ARG A 154 9.40 11.81 16.73
CA ARG A 154 8.29 10.83 16.79
C ARG A 154 7.10 11.32 17.59
N ASP A 155 7.35 12.03 18.68
CA ASP A 155 6.33 12.64 19.53
C ASP A 155 5.62 13.81 18.84
N GLU A 156 6.33 14.64 18.07
CA GLU A 156 5.73 15.70 17.25
C GLU A 156 4.86 15.11 16.13
N LEU A 157 5.31 14.03 15.49
CA LEU A 157 4.51 13.30 14.49
C LEU A 157 3.26 12.66 15.08
N ALA A 158 3.35 12.11 16.31
CA ALA A 158 2.23 11.45 16.98
C ALA A 158 1.08 12.42 17.36
N VAL A 159 1.40 13.71 17.55
CA VAL A 159 0.45 14.78 17.86
C VAL A 159 0.20 15.71 16.68
N MET A 160 0.66 15.35 15.48
CA MET A 160 0.43 16.14 14.28
C MET A 160 -1.07 16.38 14.08
N ASP A 161 -1.42 17.61 13.71
CA ASP A 161 -2.80 18.03 13.44
C ASP A 161 -3.47 17.07 12.42
N GLY A 162 -4.68 16.63 12.76
CA GLY A 162 -5.47 15.71 11.96
C GLY A 162 -5.74 16.18 10.51
N GLU A 163 -5.73 17.51 10.28
CA GLU A 163 -5.90 18.11 8.95
C GLU A 163 -4.59 18.19 8.14
N LYS A 164 -3.45 17.78 8.72
CA LYS A 164 -2.15 17.81 8.08
C LYS A 164 -1.73 16.45 7.54
N CYS A 165 -0.89 16.48 6.54
CA CYS A 165 -0.22 15.30 5.99
C CYS A 165 1.22 15.64 5.61
N ILE A 166 2.06 14.61 5.55
CA ILE A 166 3.43 14.73 5.08
C ILE A 166 3.54 13.97 3.76
N LEU A 167 3.96 14.67 2.71
CA LEU A 167 4.20 14.12 1.39
C LEU A 167 5.71 14.05 1.14
N GLN A 168 6.19 12.87 0.82
CA GLN A 168 7.57 12.62 0.42
C GLN A 168 7.57 12.15 -1.04
N LEU A 169 8.37 12.82 -1.86
CA LEU A 169 8.56 12.48 -3.27
C LEU A 169 10.05 12.25 -3.52
N ARG A 170 10.37 11.23 -4.31
CA ARG A 170 11.76 10.96 -4.69
C ARG A 170 12.38 12.18 -5.36
N GLY A 171 13.55 12.59 -4.86
CA GLY A 171 14.32 13.70 -5.41
C GLY A 171 13.87 15.09 -4.98
N VAL A 172 12.87 15.20 -4.10
CA VAL A 172 12.37 16.48 -3.59
C VAL A 172 12.35 16.46 -2.06
N ARG A 173 12.50 17.63 -1.44
CA ARG A 173 12.35 17.73 0.03
C ARG A 173 10.91 17.42 0.44
N PRO A 174 10.71 16.82 1.62
CA PRO A 174 9.37 16.54 2.14
C PRO A 174 8.51 17.80 2.28
N PHE A 175 7.21 17.63 2.11
CA PHE A 175 6.23 18.71 2.24
C PHE A 175 5.30 18.41 3.42
N LEU A 176 5.12 19.40 4.31
CA LEU A 176 3.98 19.42 5.23
C LEU A 176 2.83 20.16 4.55
N SER A 177 1.72 19.48 4.34
CA SER A 177 0.56 20.01 3.61
C SER A 177 -0.75 19.78 4.36
N ASN A 178 -1.81 20.39 3.88
CA ASN A 178 -3.15 20.10 4.38
C ASN A 178 -3.72 18.89 3.62
N LYS A 179 -4.48 18.05 4.32
CA LYS A 179 -5.29 17.02 3.68
C LYS A 179 -6.33 17.66 2.76
N TYR A 180 -6.67 16.92 1.72
CA TYR A 180 -7.73 17.38 0.82
C TYR A 180 -9.10 17.28 1.49
N ASP A 181 -9.85 18.36 1.49
CA ASP A 181 -11.21 18.38 1.97
C ASP A 181 -12.14 17.79 0.90
N ILE A 182 -12.59 16.56 1.12
CA ILE A 182 -13.44 15.81 0.19
C ILE A 182 -14.76 16.53 -0.11
N THR A 183 -15.27 17.36 0.81
CA THR A 183 -16.52 18.09 0.63
C THR A 183 -16.44 19.13 -0.51
N LYS A 184 -15.22 19.56 -0.87
CA LYS A 184 -14.94 20.46 -1.99
C LYS A 184 -14.85 19.76 -3.34
N HIS A 185 -14.88 18.43 -3.36
CA HIS A 185 -14.83 17.70 -4.62
C HIS A 185 -16.11 17.90 -5.44
N LYS A 186 -15.95 18.05 -6.75
CA LYS A 186 -17.08 18.34 -7.67
C LYS A 186 -18.21 17.30 -7.58
N ARG A 187 -17.84 16.04 -7.31
CA ARG A 187 -18.77 14.91 -7.24
C ARG A 187 -19.07 14.48 -5.80
N TYR A 188 -18.79 15.32 -4.79
CA TYR A 188 -19.07 14.99 -3.40
C TYR A 188 -20.54 14.62 -3.16
N LYS A 189 -21.45 15.29 -3.87
CA LYS A 189 -22.90 15.05 -3.79
C LYS A 189 -23.32 13.64 -4.26
N GLU A 190 -22.45 12.93 -4.99
CA GLU A 190 -22.68 11.58 -5.47
C GLU A 190 -22.22 10.51 -4.46
N LEU A 191 -21.50 10.90 -3.40
CA LEU A 191 -21.00 9.97 -2.39
C LEU A 191 -22.07 9.59 -1.37
N ALA A 192 -21.92 8.41 -0.78
CA ALA A 192 -22.77 7.94 0.32
C ALA A 192 -22.67 8.84 1.57
N ASP A 193 -21.52 9.47 1.78
CA ASP A 193 -21.29 10.42 2.88
C ASP A 193 -22.20 11.66 2.76
N PHE A 194 -22.52 12.07 1.55
CA PHE A 194 -23.47 13.17 1.32
C PHE A 194 -24.93 12.70 1.45
N ASN A 195 -25.24 11.53 0.88
CA ASN A 195 -26.58 10.95 0.92
C ASN A 195 -26.49 9.43 0.92
N LYS A 196 -26.98 8.79 1.98
CA LYS A 196 -26.97 7.33 2.13
C LYS A 196 -27.60 6.56 0.96
N ASN A 197 -28.52 7.17 0.23
CA ASN A 197 -29.12 6.57 -0.96
C ASN A 197 -28.13 6.44 -2.13
N ASN A 198 -26.98 7.09 -2.08
CA ASN A 198 -25.92 6.96 -3.08
C ASN A 198 -25.03 5.75 -2.82
N ALA A 199 -25.20 5.04 -1.69
CA ALA A 199 -24.45 3.83 -1.41
C ALA A 199 -24.70 2.77 -2.50
N PHE A 200 -23.62 2.18 -3.00
CA PHE A 200 -23.71 1.10 -3.95
C PHE A 200 -24.19 -0.19 -3.24
N ASP A 201 -25.31 -0.71 -3.69
CA ASP A 201 -25.90 -1.94 -3.16
C ASP A 201 -25.42 -3.12 -4.01
N VAL A 202 -24.44 -3.86 -3.48
CA VAL A 202 -23.83 -5.01 -4.16
C VAL A 202 -24.85 -6.13 -4.37
N GLU A 203 -25.72 -6.37 -3.40
CA GLU A 203 -26.70 -7.46 -3.47
C GLU A 203 -27.73 -7.19 -4.56
N LYS A 204 -28.25 -5.98 -4.64
CA LYS A 204 -29.16 -5.58 -5.74
C LYS A 204 -28.48 -5.63 -7.10
N TYR A 205 -27.20 -5.22 -7.17
CA TYR A 205 -26.45 -5.28 -8.42
C TYR A 205 -26.26 -6.73 -8.89
N LEU A 206 -25.88 -7.62 -7.97
CA LEU A 206 -25.70 -9.04 -8.27
C LEU A 206 -27.02 -9.72 -8.60
N ALA A 207 -28.10 -9.45 -7.85
CA ALA A 207 -29.43 -10.00 -8.13
C ALA A 207 -29.93 -9.61 -9.53
N HIS A 208 -29.63 -8.41 -10.01
CA HIS A 208 -29.98 -7.97 -11.38
C HIS A 208 -29.13 -8.66 -12.46
N ARG A 209 -27.91 -9.09 -12.14
CA ARG A 209 -26.97 -9.71 -13.07
C ARG A 209 -27.06 -11.23 -13.08
N LEU A 210 -27.51 -11.82 -11.97
CA LEU A 210 -27.74 -13.27 -11.82
C LEU A 210 -29.13 -13.72 -12.29
N VAL A 211 -29.86 -12.91 -13.04
CA VAL A 211 -30.90 -13.47 -13.91
C VAL A 211 -30.16 -14.23 -15.00
N MET A 212 -29.73 -15.43 -14.65
CA MET A 212 -29.23 -16.41 -15.60
C MET A 212 -30.38 -16.62 -16.60
N SER A 213 -30.09 -16.43 -17.88
CA SER A 213 -31.04 -16.89 -18.90
C SER A 213 -31.29 -18.39 -18.67
N GLU A 214 -32.51 -18.78 -18.63
CA GLU A 214 -32.94 -20.21 -18.47
C GLU A 214 -32.32 -21.08 -19.57
N ASP A 215 -31.68 -20.52 -20.57
CA ASP A 215 -31.07 -21.17 -21.73
C ASP A 215 -29.57 -21.45 -21.62
N THR A 216 -28.95 -21.31 -20.45
CA THR A 216 -27.53 -21.72 -20.30
C THR A 216 -27.47 -23.22 -20.04
N GLU A 217 -27.44 -24.02 -21.11
CA GLU A 217 -27.04 -25.42 -21.01
C GLU A 217 -25.57 -25.49 -20.57
N PHE A 218 -25.37 -25.98 -19.36
CA PHE A 218 -24.03 -26.34 -18.89
C PHE A 218 -23.67 -27.69 -19.51
N GLU A 219 -22.68 -27.73 -20.40
CA GLU A 219 -22.06 -28.98 -20.77
C GLU A 219 -21.32 -29.54 -19.55
N MET A 220 -21.91 -30.52 -18.89
CA MET A 220 -21.24 -31.27 -17.83
C MET A 220 -20.32 -32.28 -18.49
N TYR A 221 -19.00 -32.07 -18.36
CA TYR A 221 -18.02 -33.08 -18.73
C TYR A 221 -17.90 -34.06 -17.56
N GLU A 222 -18.38 -35.29 -17.74
CA GLU A 222 -18.02 -36.38 -16.83
C GLU A 222 -16.53 -36.74 -17.09
N VAL A 223 -15.69 -36.39 -16.17
CA VAL A 223 -14.28 -36.87 -16.19
C VAL A 223 -14.29 -38.28 -15.61
N THR A 224 -14.25 -39.26 -16.47
CA THR A 224 -14.08 -40.67 -16.04
C THR A 224 -12.59 -40.85 -15.71
N VAL A 225 -12.25 -40.82 -14.42
CA VAL A 225 -10.89 -41.15 -13.96
C VAL A 225 -10.73 -42.67 -14.13
N THR A 226 -9.82 -43.09 -14.98
CA THR A 226 -9.51 -44.50 -15.18
C THR A 226 -8.53 -44.97 -14.08
N GLN A 227 -8.51 -46.33 -13.86
CA GLN A 227 -7.53 -46.90 -12.93
C GLN A 227 -6.05 -46.63 -13.30
N GLU A 228 -5.80 -46.39 -14.59
CA GLU A 228 -4.47 -45.99 -15.09
C GLU A 228 -4.09 -44.58 -14.66
N ASP A 229 -5.04 -43.64 -14.62
CA ASP A 229 -4.80 -42.26 -14.14
C ASP A 229 -4.47 -42.25 -12.63
N VAL A 230 -5.14 -43.08 -11.85
CA VAL A 230 -4.87 -43.19 -10.40
C VAL A 230 -3.49 -43.81 -10.16
N SER A 231 -3.12 -44.83 -10.93
CA SER A 231 -1.79 -45.47 -10.79
C SER A 231 -0.63 -44.57 -11.24
N ALA A 232 -0.85 -43.64 -12.15
CA ALA A 232 0.13 -42.64 -12.56
C ALA A 232 0.40 -41.60 -11.45
N ILE A 233 -0.66 -41.15 -10.77
CA ILE A 233 -0.54 -40.21 -9.64
C ILE A 233 0.17 -40.86 -8.44
N GLU A 234 -0.19 -42.13 -8.12
CA GLU A 234 0.47 -42.86 -7.02
C GLU A 234 1.97 -43.17 -7.31
N ALA A 235 2.35 -43.26 -8.58
CA ALA A 235 3.74 -43.47 -8.96
C ALA A 235 4.58 -42.19 -8.83
N GLU A 236 4.02 -41.02 -9.13
CA GLU A 236 4.68 -39.72 -8.93
C GLU A 236 4.87 -39.35 -7.45
N GLU A 237 3.91 -39.72 -6.59
CA GLU A 237 4.03 -39.49 -5.13
C GLU A 237 5.03 -40.40 -4.43
N SER A 238 5.49 -41.49 -5.07
CA SER A 238 6.46 -42.44 -4.52
C SER A 238 7.92 -42.14 -4.89
N GLU A 239 8.20 -41.15 -5.70
CA GLU A 239 9.56 -40.72 -6.12
C GLU A 239 10.07 -39.44 -5.42
N ASP A 240 9.29 -38.82 -4.52
CA ASP A 240 9.70 -37.72 -3.62
C ASP A 240 9.87 -38.28 -2.18
#